data_35dec5f2cdf4d1e8e21337cb4cb715a3
#
_entry.id   35dec5f2cdf4d1e8e21337cb4cb715a3
#
_cell.length_a   1.000
_cell.length_b   1.000
_cell.length_c   1.000
_cell.angle_alpha   90.00
_cell.angle_beta   90.00
_cell.angle_gamma   90.00
#
_symmetry.space_group_name_H-M   'P 1'
#
loop_
_entity.id
_entity.type
_entity.pdbx_description
1 polymer ?
#
loop_
_entity_poly.entity_id
_entity_poly.type
_entity_poly.pdbx_seq_one_letter_code
_entity_poly.pdbx_strand_id
1 'polypeptide(L)'
;VLPGNECEKNMHKAVEEVNLSDANLVIINGDLTNEGSDNELANVKSILDKINKPLFVLPGNHETTWSQSATKTIFDLWGNDRFVTELDNLVIVGIACGPYMKMGDGHIKQEDLHWLDKTLAKHCTAGKRVISFNHYPLMKDLDNYDDYIRVLRKYPVIAHVNGHYHKYHKYVSENFGNINCMMVRSLDMKKGNYGYTIMDIDADSVKFHNKQLGKEPVYVDGFAVSYPSIDGDVESLANQQPLYTD
;
A
#
# COMPACT_ATOMS: atom_id res chain seq x y z
N VAL A 1 3.89 -18.04 -0.99
CA VAL A 1 5.29 -18.51 -0.77
C VAL A 1 5.25 -19.90 -0.16
N LEU A 2 5.49 -20.93 -0.96
CA LEU A 2 5.53 -22.32 -0.48
C LEU A 2 6.87 -22.63 0.18
N PRO A 3 6.88 -23.39 1.29
CA PRO A 3 8.12 -23.81 1.95
C PRO A 3 9.09 -24.50 1.01
N GLY A 4 10.35 -24.09 1.04
CA GLY A 4 11.44 -24.66 0.25
C GLY A 4 11.56 -24.18 -1.19
N ASN A 5 10.63 -23.33 -1.68
CA ASN A 5 10.69 -22.81 -3.03
C ASN A 5 11.64 -21.59 -3.16
N GLU A 6 11.87 -21.16 -4.40
CA GLU A 6 12.75 -20.02 -4.69
C GLU A 6 12.21 -18.70 -4.13
N CYS A 7 10.87 -18.51 -4.12
CA CYS A 7 10.26 -17.31 -3.56
C CYS A 7 10.51 -17.16 -2.06
N GLU A 8 10.50 -18.27 -1.30
CA GLU A 8 10.83 -18.27 0.12
C GLU A 8 12.27 -17.81 0.36
N LYS A 9 13.23 -18.38 -0.39
CA LYS A 9 14.64 -17.99 -0.30
C LYS A 9 14.85 -16.52 -0.59
N ASN A 10 14.17 -16.01 -1.61
CA ASN A 10 14.25 -14.60 -1.99
C ASN A 10 13.60 -13.69 -0.95
N MET A 11 12.51 -14.13 -0.31
CA MET A 11 11.89 -13.39 0.78
C MET A 11 12.82 -13.30 1.99
N HIS A 12 13.48 -14.39 2.37
CA HIS A 12 14.50 -14.36 3.43
C HIS A 12 15.62 -13.37 3.11
N LYS A 13 16.14 -13.40 1.89
CA LYS A 13 17.18 -12.46 1.46
C LYS A 13 16.70 -11.02 1.46
N ALA A 14 15.46 -10.76 1.04
CA ALA A 14 14.88 -9.42 1.10
C ALA A 14 14.77 -8.92 2.55
N VAL A 15 14.35 -9.77 3.49
CA VAL A 15 14.28 -9.45 4.91
C VAL A 15 15.67 -9.12 5.47
N GLU A 16 16.70 -9.88 5.12
CA GLU A 16 18.08 -9.60 5.53
C GLU A 16 18.55 -8.24 5.02
N GLU A 17 18.34 -7.94 3.73
CA GLU A 17 18.73 -6.67 3.13
C GLU A 17 17.97 -5.47 3.73
N VAL A 18 16.66 -5.62 3.96
CA VAL A 18 15.83 -4.59 4.60
C VAL A 18 16.28 -4.33 6.04
N ASN A 19 16.63 -5.36 6.79
CA ASN A 19 17.11 -5.22 8.17
C ASN A 19 18.45 -4.46 8.25
N LEU A 20 19.28 -4.56 7.22
CA LEU A 20 20.56 -3.84 7.13
C LEU A 20 20.42 -2.43 6.54
N SER A 21 19.29 -2.09 5.95
CA SER A 21 19.04 -0.78 5.35
C SER A 21 18.67 0.27 6.40
N ASP A 22 18.63 1.53 5.98
CA ASP A 22 18.18 2.69 6.75
C ASP A 22 16.67 2.97 6.65
N ALA A 23 15.90 2.04 6.05
CA ALA A 23 14.45 2.18 5.92
C ALA A 23 13.77 2.41 7.29
N ASN A 24 12.85 3.36 7.35
CA ASN A 24 12.12 3.69 8.56
C ASN A 24 10.99 2.70 8.86
N LEU A 25 10.38 2.13 7.81
CA LEU A 25 9.28 1.16 7.90
C LEU A 25 9.20 0.30 6.64
N VAL A 26 8.42 -0.77 6.73
CA VAL A 26 8.16 -1.70 5.63
C VAL A 26 6.67 -1.83 5.40
N ILE A 27 6.24 -1.80 4.14
CA ILE A 27 4.85 -2.04 3.74
C ILE A 27 4.83 -3.21 2.76
N ILE A 28 4.02 -4.21 3.07
CA ILE A 28 3.68 -5.30 2.16
C ILE A 28 2.32 -4.97 1.54
N ASN A 29 2.31 -4.73 0.26
CA ASN A 29 1.15 -4.19 -0.45
C ASN A 29 0.33 -5.27 -1.18
N GLY A 30 0.10 -6.40 -0.51
CA GLY A 30 -0.72 -7.51 -0.99
C GLY A 30 0.03 -8.57 -1.80
N ASP A 31 -0.70 -9.63 -2.17
CA ASP A 31 -0.20 -10.80 -2.90
C ASP A 31 1.02 -11.47 -2.24
N LEU A 32 0.87 -11.76 -0.93
CA LEU A 32 1.90 -12.41 -0.13
C LEU A 32 2.11 -13.87 -0.51
N THR A 33 1.09 -14.47 -1.08
CA THR A 33 1.01 -15.91 -1.35
C THR A 33 0.59 -16.18 -2.80
N ASN A 34 0.61 -17.42 -3.21
CA ASN A 34 0.12 -17.81 -4.53
C ASN A 34 -1.35 -18.23 -4.49
N GLU A 35 -1.76 -18.96 -3.46
CA GLU A 35 -3.11 -19.52 -3.33
C GLU A 35 -3.90 -18.95 -2.14
N GLY A 36 -3.27 -18.11 -1.32
CA GLY A 36 -3.91 -17.57 -0.12
C GLY A 36 -4.16 -18.62 0.97
N SER A 37 -3.52 -19.78 0.91
CA SER A 37 -3.74 -20.84 1.90
C SER A 37 -3.18 -20.46 3.27
N ASP A 38 -3.82 -20.96 4.33
CA ASP A 38 -3.40 -20.69 5.71
C ASP A 38 -1.95 -21.12 5.96
N ASN A 39 -1.51 -22.21 5.34
CA ASN A 39 -0.13 -22.69 5.44
C ASN A 39 0.86 -21.73 4.77
N GLU A 40 0.53 -21.21 3.59
CA GLU A 40 1.38 -20.21 2.93
C GLU A 40 1.44 -18.91 3.75
N LEU A 41 0.31 -18.45 4.27
CA LEU A 41 0.25 -17.26 5.12
C LEU A 41 1.04 -17.42 6.41
N ALA A 42 0.94 -18.57 7.08
CA ALA A 42 1.74 -18.87 8.27
C ALA A 42 3.25 -18.89 7.96
N ASN A 43 3.64 -19.47 6.81
CA ASN A 43 5.03 -19.46 6.38
C ASN A 43 5.54 -18.05 6.11
N VAL A 44 4.80 -17.26 5.35
CA VAL A 44 5.12 -15.84 5.09
C VAL A 44 5.24 -15.06 6.38
N LYS A 45 4.28 -15.22 7.30
CA LYS A 45 4.32 -14.58 8.63
C LYS A 45 5.62 -14.89 9.37
N SER A 46 6.03 -16.17 9.40
CA SER A 46 7.25 -16.59 10.08
C SER A 46 8.54 -15.96 9.51
N ILE A 47 8.52 -15.58 8.24
CA ILE A 47 9.62 -14.88 7.57
C ILE A 47 9.57 -13.39 7.86
N LEU A 48 8.39 -12.79 7.70
CA LEU A 48 8.19 -11.34 7.90
C LEU A 48 8.38 -10.92 9.35
N ASP A 49 8.12 -11.81 10.33
CA ASP A 49 8.38 -11.55 11.75
C ASP A 49 9.86 -11.34 12.09
N LYS A 50 10.77 -11.66 11.16
CA LYS A 50 12.20 -11.39 11.29
C LYS A 50 12.58 -9.96 10.87
N ILE A 51 11.65 -9.19 10.34
CA ILE A 51 11.86 -7.77 10.05
C ILE A 51 11.97 -7.01 11.38
N ASN A 52 13.07 -6.27 11.55
CA ASN A 52 13.36 -5.49 12.76
C ASN A 52 12.87 -4.03 12.69
N LYS A 53 11.99 -3.73 11.77
CA LYS A 53 11.41 -2.41 11.52
C LYS A 53 9.89 -2.46 11.64
N PRO A 54 9.20 -1.32 11.86
CA PRO A 54 7.74 -1.27 11.78
C PRO A 54 7.25 -1.88 10.46
N LEU A 55 6.36 -2.86 10.55
CA LEU A 55 5.84 -3.62 9.40
C LEU A 55 4.34 -3.47 9.31
N PHE A 56 3.84 -3.10 8.13
CA PHE A 56 2.43 -3.02 7.80
C PHE A 56 2.11 -3.94 6.63
N VAL A 57 1.03 -4.70 6.75
CA VAL A 57 0.65 -5.71 5.76
C VAL A 57 -0.77 -5.46 5.29
N LEU A 58 -0.96 -5.41 3.98
CA LEU A 58 -2.27 -5.41 3.34
C LEU A 58 -2.46 -6.72 2.58
N PRO A 59 -3.68 -7.26 2.51
CA PRO A 59 -3.98 -8.38 1.62
C PRO A 59 -4.08 -7.92 0.16
N GLY A 60 -3.72 -8.80 -0.77
CA GLY A 60 -4.05 -8.70 -2.18
C GLY A 60 -5.17 -9.66 -2.58
N ASN A 61 -5.41 -9.81 -3.88
CA ASN A 61 -6.46 -10.72 -4.37
C ASN A 61 -6.14 -12.19 -4.10
N HIS A 62 -4.89 -12.56 -4.02
CA HIS A 62 -4.50 -13.93 -3.67
C HIS A 62 -4.93 -14.32 -2.26
N GLU A 63 -4.88 -13.40 -1.31
CA GLU A 63 -5.31 -13.62 0.07
C GLU A 63 -6.81 -13.49 0.27
N THR A 64 -7.51 -12.81 -0.62
CA THR A 64 -8.96 -12.54 -0.45
C THR A 64 -9.83 -13.44 -1.33
N THR A 65 -9.48 -13.59 -2.61
CA THR A 65 -10.28 -14.35 -3.58
C THR A 65 -10.09 -15.86 -3.46
N TRP A 66 -8.86 -16.31 -3.32
CA TRP A 66 -8.49 -17.71 -3.40
C TRP A 66 -8.40 -18.39 -2.04
N SER A 67 -8.27 -17.62 -0.96
CA SER A 67 -8.14 -18.18 0.37
C SER A 67 -9.40 -18.90 0.83
N GLN A 68 -9.22 -19.99 1.57
CA GLN A 68 -10.34 -20.72 2.20
C GLN A 68 -10.99 -19.91 3.31
N SER A 69 -10.22 -19.04 3.95
CA SER A 69 -10.64 -18.24 5.11
C SER A 69 -11.15 -16.85 4.75
N ALA A 70 -11.10 -16.44 3.47
CA ALA A 70 -11.58 -15.14 2.99
C ALA A 70 -11.10 -13.96 3.87
N THR A 71 -9.80 -13.73 3.98
CA THR A 71 -9.14 -12.70 4.81
C THR A 71 -9.10 -12.96 6.33
N LYS A 72 -9.86 -13.91 6.85
CA LYS A 72 -9.84 -14.17 8.30
C LYS A 72 -8.43 -14.46 8.81
N THR A 73 -7.66 -15.27 8.09
CA THR A 73 -6.29 -15.59 8.47
C THR A 73 -5.37 -14.37 8.45
N ILE A 74 -5.61 -13.38 7.58
CA ILE A 74 -4.91 -12.09 7.63
C ILE A 74 -5.14 -11.39 8.97
N PHE A 75 -6.41 -11.33 9.42
CA PHE A 75 -6.74 -10.75 10.72
C PHE A 75 -6.11 -11.53 11.88
N ASP A 76 -6.15 -12.86 11.83
CA ASP A 76 -5.58 -13.71 12.88
C ASP A 76 -4.05 -13.52 12.98
N LEU A 77 -3.34 -13.29 11.86
CA LEU A 77 -1.89 -13.18 11.82
C LEU A 77 -1.38 -11.74 12.03
N TRP A 78 -2.05 -10.73 11.51
CA TRP A 78 -1.60 -9.32 11.56
C TRP A 78 -2.55 -8.37 12.28
N GLY A 79 -3.71 -8.85 12.75
CA GLY A 79 -4.65 -8.10 13.55
C GLY A 79 -5.54 -7.12 12.78
N ASN A 80 -5.22 -6.81 11.53
CA ASN A 80 -6.00 -5.89 10.71
C ASN A 80 -5.69 -6.06 9.21
N ASP A 81 -6.59 -5.58 8.35
CA ASP A 81 -6.44 -5.47 6.89
C ASP A 81 -6.29 -4.00 6.43
N ARG A 82 -6.07 -3.08 7.37
CA ARG A 82 -5.86 -1.66 7.15
C ARG A 82 -4.96 -1.09 8.23
N PHE A 83 -4.29 0.01 7.94
CA PHE A 83 -3.39 0.65 8.90
C PHE A 83 -3.31 2.16 8.72
N VAL A 84 -2.91 2.85 9.77
CA VAL A 84 -2.43 4.22 9.73
C VAL A 84 -1.19 4.32 10.62
N THR A 85 -0.19 5.05 10.15
CA THR A 85 1.00 5.39 10.92
C THR A 85 1.47 6.79 10.56
N GLU A 86 2.25 7.38 11.43
CA GLU A 86 2.85 8.68 11.22
C GLU A 86 4.38 8.57 11.23
N LEU A 87 5.00 9.29 10.32
CA LEU A 87 6.44 9.45 10.26
C LEU A 87 6.74 10.92 9.98
N ASP A 88 7.26 11.64 10.95
CA ASP A 88 7.48 13.09 10.88
C ASP A 88 6.20 13.85 10.47
N ASN A 89 6.22 14.52 9.31
CA ASN A 89 5.08 15.23 8.76
C ASN A 89 4.25 14.38 7.77
N LEU A 90 4.46 13.07 7.75
CA LEU A 90 3.72 12.14 6.89
C LEU A 90 2.66 11.38 7.69
N VAL A 91 1.48 11.26 7.11
CA VAL A 91 0.46 10.28 7.47
C VAL A 91 0.47 9.20 6.39
N ILE A 92 0.76 7.99 6.77
CA ILE A 92 0.84 6.83 5.87
C ILE A 92 -0.33 5.93 6.18
N VAL A 93 -1.20 5.70 5.20
CA VAL A 93 -2.44 4.95 5.37
C VAL A 93 -2.56 3.86 4.32
N GLY A 94 -3.06 2.71 4.71
CA GLY A 94 -3.35 1.61 3.81
C GLY A 94 -4.68 0.96 4.12
N ILE A 95 -5.41 0.53 3.08
CA ILE A 95 -6.66 -0.21 3.21
C ILE A 95 -6.71 -1.40 2.25
N ALA A 96 -7.35 -2.48 2.70
CA ALA A 96 -7.67 -3.60 1.83
C ALA A 96 -8.67 -3.18 0.75
N CYS A 97 -8.57 -3.81 -0.40
CA CYS A 97 -9.47 -3.56 -1.53
C CYS A 97 -9.98 -4.85 -2.17
N GLY A 98 -10.07 -5.92 -1.39
CA GLY A 98 -10.61 -7.20 -1.88
C GLY A 98 -9.81 -7.80 -3.04
N PRO A 99 -10.44 -8.50 -3.99
CA PRO A 99 -11.89 -8.75 -4.07
C PRO A 99 -12.40 -9.69 -2.98
N TYR A 100 -13.69 -9.65 -2.75
CA TYR A 100 -14.33 -10.54 -1.78
C TYR A 100 -15.19 -11.57 -2.52
N MET A 101 -15.34 -12.77 -1.96
CA MET A 101 -16.24 -13.80 -2.48
C MET A 101 -15.97 -14.24 -3.93
N LYS A 102 -14.70 -14.41 -4.32
CA LYS A 102 -14.28 -14.87 -5.66
C LYS A 102 -14.66 -13.91 -6.81
N MET A 103 -14.78 -12.63 -6.50
CA MET A 103 -14.89 -11.61 -7.54
C MET A 103 -13.54 -11.43 -8.24
N GLY A 104 -13.54 -10.97 -9.50
CA GLY A 104 -12.31 -10.67 -10.25
C GLY A 104 -11.74 -9.29 -9.90
N ASP A 105 -12.62 -8.31 -9.73
CA ASP A 105 -12.27 -6.91 -9.52
C ASP A 105 -12.19 -6.59 -8.03
N GLY A 106 -11.31 -5.66 -7.67
CA GLY A 106 -11.20 -5.14 -6.32
C GLY A 106 -12.44 -4.33 -5.93
N HIS A 107 -12.73 -4.31 -4.63
CA HIS A 107 -13.80 -3.49 -4.04
C HIS A 107 -13.40 -3.05 -2.64
N ILE A 108 -13.50 -1.77 -2.35
CA ILE A 108 -13.28 -1.24 -1.00
C ILE A 108 -14.62 -1.21 -0.28
N LYS A 109 -14.68 -1.85 0.89
CA LYS A 109 -15.90 -1.83 1.70
C LYS A 109 -16.27 -0.41 2.11
N GLN A 110 -17.56 -0.13 2.20
CA GLN A 110 -18.06 1.16 2.67
C GLN A 110 -17.52 1.53 4.06
N GLU A 111 -17.41 0.55 4.95
CA GLU A 111 -16.85 0.73 6.30
C GLU A 111 -15.37 1.14 6.29
N ASP A 112 -14.60 0.69 5.28
CA ASP A 112 -13.18 1.04 5.13
C ASP A 112 -13.02 2.44 4.56
N LEU A 113 -13.87 2.85 3.63
CA LEU A 113 -13.94 4.25 3.16
C LEU A 113 -14.28 5.21 4.30
N HIS A 114 -15.25 4.83 5.13
CA HIS A 114 -15.66 5.57 6.30
C HIS A 114 -14.53 5.70 7.33
N TRP A 115 -13.89 4.56 7.63
CA TRP A 115 -12.72 4.55 8.51
C TRP A 115 -11.59 5.41 7.97
N LEU A 116 -11.31 5.36 6.67
CA LEU A 116 -10.29 6.16 6.01
C LEU A 116 -10.56 7.65 6.20
N ASP A 117 -11.79 8.10 5.91
CA ASP A 117 -12.18 9.50 6.03
C ASP A 117 -12.03 10.00 7.47
N LYS A 118 -12.58 9.27 8.45
CA LYS A 118 -12.44 9.58 9.88
C LYS A 118 -10.98 9.59 10.35
N THR A 119 -10.18 8.63 9.86
CA THR A 119 -8.77 8.50 10.22
C THR A 119 -7.96 9.65 9.66
N LEU A 120 -8.13 9.99 8.38
CA LEU A 120 -7.41 11.10 7.78
C LEU A 120 -7.84 12.45 8.38
N ALA A 121 -9.12 12.65 8.68
CA ALA A 121 -9.60 13.84 9.38
C ALA A 121 -8.92 14.00 10.76
N LYS A 122 -8.67 12.91 11.46
CA LYS A 122 -8.01 12.92 12.78
C LYS A 122 -6.50 13.17 12.69
N HIS A 123 -5.83 12.53 11.75
CA HIS A 123 -4.36 12.49 11.66
C HIS A 123 -3.78 13.58 10.77
N CYS A 124 -4.53 14.07 9.80
CA CYS A 124 -4.08 15.05 8.82
C CYS A 124 -4.23 16.48 9.36
N THR A 125 -3.44 16.83 10.35
CA THR A 125 -3.37 18.17 10.90
C THR A 125 -2.51 19.10 10.02
N ALA A 126 -2.49 20.41 10.31
CA ALA A 126 -1.76 21.39 9.54
C ALA A 126 -0.30 21.00 9.30
N GLY A 127 0.15 21.10 8.05
CA GLY A 127 1.52 20.75 7.63
C GLY A 127 1.78 19.25 7.39
N LYS A 128 0.81 18.36 7.65
CA LYS A 128 0.94 16.94 7.35
C LYS A 128 0.63 16.66 5.87
N ARG A 129 1.29 15.65 5.33
CA ARG A 129 1.10 15.13 3.96
C ARG A 129 0.67 13.67 4.05
N VAL A 130 -0.08 13.19 3.07
CA VAL A 130 -0.62 11.83 3.07
C VAL A 130 0.01 11.00 1.96
N ILE A 131 0.36 9.76 2.27
CA ILE A 131 0.66 8.71 1.30
C ILE A 131 -0.31 7.57 1.55
N SER A 132 -1.01 7.14 0.50
CA SER A 132 -1.99 6.07 0.59
C SER A 132 -1.52 4.81 -0.13
N PHE A 133 -1.94 3.66 0.40
CA PHE A 133 -1.63 2.34 -0.13
C PHE A 133 -2.89 1.50 -0.27
N ASN A 134 -2.99 0.76 -1.35
CA ASN A 134 -3.86 -0.39 -1.51
C ASN A 134 -3.26 -1.36 -2.53
N HIS A 135 -3.84 -2.54 -2.72
CA HIS A 135 -3.30 -3.52 -3.65
C HIS A 135 -3.64 -3.21 -5.12
N TYR A 136 -4.90 -2.95 -5.43
CA TYR A 136 -5.35 -2.66 -6.80
C TYR A 136 -5.03 -1.23 -7.24
N PRO A 137 -4.78 -1.00 -8.54
CA PRO A 137 -4.63 0.37 -9.05
C PRO A 137 -5.94 1.17 -8.99
N LEU A 138 -5.83 2.50 -8.91
CA LEU A 138 -6.97 3.41 -8.94
C LEU A 138 -7.52 3.56 -10.38
N MET A 139 -8.07 2.49 -10.90
CA MET A 139 -8.68 2.38 -12.22
C MET A 139 -9.75 1.29 -12.21
N LYS A 140 -10.35 1.01 -13.36
CA LYS A 140 -11.52 0.11 -13.53
C LYS A 140 -11.42 -1.28 -12.86
N ASP A 141 -10.22 -1.76 -12.55
CA ASP A 141 -10.03 -3.05 -11.87
C ASP A 141 -10.33 -2.97 -10.35
N LEU A 142 -10.56 -1.78 -9.85
CA LEU A 142 -11.12 -1.48 -8.54
C LEU A 142 -12.48 -0.81 -8.80
N ASP A 143 -13.58 -1.52 -8.68
CA ASP A 143 -14.90 -1.12 -9.18
C ASP A 143 -15.43 0.19 -8.58
N ASN A 144 -15.05 0.50 -7.34
CA ASN A 144 -15.41 1.73 -6.64
C ASN A 144 -14.20 2.66 -6.36
N TYR A 145 -13.19 2.65 -7.23
CA TYR A 145 -12.02 3.53 -7.09
C TYR A 145 -12.39 5.01 -7.02
N ASP A 146 -13.49 5.42 -7.62
CA ASP A 146 -13.98 6.80 -7.59
C ASP A 146 -14.35 7.25 -6.17
N ASP A 147 -14.97 6.38 -5.39
CA ASP A 147 -15.30 6.68 -3.99
C ASP A 147 -14.04 6.83 -3.13
N TYR A 148 -13.04 5.98 -3.40
CA TYR A 148 -11.75 6.09 -2.73
C TYR A 148 -11.05 7.42 -3.07
N ILE A 149 -11.01 7.80 -4.35
CA ILE A 149 -10.44 9.08 -4.79
C ILE A 149 -11.18 10.24 -4.13
N ARG A 150 -12.51 10.20 -4.05
CA ARG A 150 -13.29 11.26 -3.39
C ARG A 150 -12.91 11.47 -1.93
N VAL A 151 -12.62 10.39 -1.20
CA VAL A 151 -12.11 10.50 0.17
C VAL A 151 -10.71 11.10 0.16
N LEU A 152 -9.78 10.54 -0.60
CA LEU A 152 -8.38 10.96 -0.64
C LEU A 152 -8.21 12.45 -0.99
N ARG A 153 -9.02 12.97 -1.90
CA ARG A 153 -8.95 14.36 -2.36
C ARG A 153 -9.27 15.42 -1.31
N LYS A 154 -9.88 15.02 -0.22
CA LYS A 154 -10.14 15.92 0.92
C LYS A 154 -8.87 16.23 1.71
N TYR A 155 -7.77 15.53 1.42
CA TYR A 155 -6.54 15.55 2.19
C TYR A 155 -5.32 15.80 1.28
N PRO A 156 -4.19 16.30 1.83
CA PRO A 156 -2.98 16.61 1.06
C PRO A 156 -2.23 15.32 0.65
N VAL A 157 -2.86 14.51 -0.19
CA VAL A 157 -2.27 13.27 -0.71
C VAL A 157 -1.20 13.60 -1.74
N ILE A 158 0.04 13.24 -1.45
CA ILE A 158 1.19 13.48 -2.33
C ILE A 158 1.49 12.30 -3.26
N ALA A 159 1.12 11.08 -2.84
CA ALA A 159 1.26 9.88 -3.64
C ALA A 159 0.28 8.80 -3.20
N HIS A 160 -0.13 7.98 -4.17
CA HIS A 160 -0.79 6.70 -3.95
C HIS A 160 0.07 5.58 -4.52
N VAL A 161 0.23 4.48 -3.79
CA VAL A 161 1.06 3.35 -4.20
C VAL A 161 0.24 2.07 -4.22
N ASN A 162 0.31 1.36 -5.33
CA ASN A 162 -0.39 0.09 -5.51
C ASN A 162 0.52 -1.00 -6.12
N GLY A 163 0.07 -2.25 -6.06
CA GLY A 163 0.74 -3.43 -6.62
C GLY A 163 0.00 -4.02 -7.82
N HIS A 164 -0.40 -5.28 -7.71
CA HIS A 164 -1.25 -6.10 -8.58
C HIS A 164 -0.63 -6.50 -9.93
N TYR A 165 -0.15 -5.57 -10.74
CA TYR A 165 0.37 -5.87 -12.08
C TYR A 165 1.88 -6.16 -12.15
N HIS A 166 2.58 -6.21 -11.01
CA HIS A 166 3.98 -6.62 -10.89
C HIS A 166 4.96 -5.81 -11.75
N LYS A 167 4.67 -4.53 -12.02
CA LYS A 167 5.48 -3.67 -12.88
C LYS A 167 5.54 -2.25 -12.31
N TYR A 168 6.58 -1.52 -12.68
CA TYR A 168 6.59 -0.08 -12.46
C TYR A 168 5.71 0.63 -13.51
N HIS A 169 4.77 1.42 -13.04
CA HIS A 169 3.95 2.26 -13.89
C HIS A 169 3.49 3.49 -13.13
N LYS A 170 3.99 4.64 -13.54
CA LYS A 170 3.54 5.93 -13.06
C LYS A 170 2.30 6.36 -13.84
N TYR A 171 1.28 6.77 -13.12
CA TYR A 171 0.05 7.27 -13.72
C TYR A 171 -0.60 8.32 -12.80
N VAL A 172 -1.60 9.00 -13.33
CA VAL A 172 -2.41 9.95 -12.58
C VAL A 172 -3.85 9.46 -12.64
N SER A 173 -4.55 9.45 -11.50
CA SER A 173 -5.97 9.13 -11.50
C SER A 173 -6.72 10.25 -12.21
N GLU A 174 -7.39 9.93 -13.34
CA GLU A 174 -8.00 10.93 -14.22
C GLU A 174 -9.37 11.42 -13.71
N ASN A 175 -10.05 10.62 -12.90
CA ASN A 175 -11.39 10.95 -12.41
C ASN A 175 -11.30 11.68 -11.05
N PHE A 176 -12.13 12.70 -10.88
CA PHE A 176 -12.35 13.45 -9.63
C PHE A 176 -11.10 14.10 -8.99
N GLY A 177 -10.01 14.27 -9.74
CA GLY A 177 -8.78 14.97 -9.37
C GLY A 177 -7.53 14.10 -9.42
N ASN A 178 -6.51 14.77 -9.81
CA ASN A 178 -5.24 14.16 -10.17
C ASN A 178 -4.49 13.70 -8.91
N ILE A 179 -4.58 12.42 -8.58
CA ILE A 179 -3.71 11.79 -7.58
C ILE A 179 -2.53 11.17 -8.31
N ASN A 180 -1.33 11.51 -7.90
CA ASN A 180 -0.11 10.88 -8.37
C ASN A 180 -0.05 9.43 -7.90
N CYS A 181 -0.02 8.49 -8.82
CA CYS A 181 -0.05 7.06 -8.54
C CYS A 181 1.22 6.36 -9.06
N MET A 182 1.75 5.46 -8.25
CA MET A 182 2.83 4.56 -8.64
C MET A 182 2.43 3.12 -8.39
N MET A 183 2.36 2.36 -9.46
CA MET A 183 2.34 0.91 -9.40
C MET A 183 3.75 0.40 -9.20
N VAL A 184 3.93 -0.52 -8.24
CA VAL A 184 5.23 -1.06 -7.89
C VAL A 184 5.38 -2.53 -8.26
N ARG A 185 6.60 -2.97 -8.33
CA ARG A 185 6.96 -4.34 -8.66
C ARG A 185 6.59 -5.34 -7.56
N SER A 186 6.48 -6.60 -7.94
CA SER A 186 6.48 -7.75 -7.03
C SER A 186 7.89 -8.15 -6.62
N LEU A 187 8.03 -8.77 -5.44
CA LEU A 187 9.26 -9.48 -5.06
C LEU A 187 9.54 -10.64 -6.01
N ASP A 188 8.51 -11.43 -6.33
CA ASP A 188 8.58 -12.53 -7.30
C ASP A 188 8.38 -12.01 -8.72
N MET A 189 9.48 -11.75 -9.40
CA MET A 189 9.48 -11.48 -10.82
C MET A 189 9.94 -12.72 -11.57
N LYS A 190 9.06 -13.28 -12.39
CA LYS A 190 9.43 -14.36 -13.32
C LYS A 190 10.77 -14.03 -14.02
N LYS A 191 11.69 -14.98 -14.09
CA LYS A 191 13.02 -14.86 -14.73
C LYS A 191 14.17 -14.28 -13.88
N GLY A 192 14.16 -14.49 -12.57
CA GLY A 192 15.33 -14.19 -11.74
C GLY A 192 15.57 -12.70 -11.45
N ASN A 193 14.57 -11.86 -11.64
CA ASN A 193 14.62 -10.44 -11.29
C ASN A 193 13.87 -10.17 -9.98
N TYR A 194 14.36 -10.76 -8.90
CA TYR A 194 13.78 -10.63 -7.57
C TYR A 194 14.19 -9.31 -6.91
N GLY A 195 13.28 -8.72 -6.16
CA GLY A 195 13.60 -7.47 -5.46
C GLY A 195 12.34 -6.76 -4.92
N TYR A 196 12.55 -5.57 -4.41
CA TYR A 196 11.52 -4.73 -3.82
C TYR A 196 11.70 -3.26 -4.26
N THR A 197 10.76 -2.42 -3.86
CA THR A 197 10.81 -0.98 -4.13
C THR A 197 11.28 -0.24 -2.89
N ILE A 198 12.23 0.67 -3.05
CA ILE A 198 12.54 1.69 -2.05
C ILE A 198 11.81 2.96 -2.46
N MET A 199 11.12 3.58 -1.51
CA MET A 199 10.47 4.86 -1.67
C MET A 199 11.13 5.89 -0.77
N ASP A 200 11.81 6.85 -1.37
CA ASP A 200 12.42 7.97 -0.67
C ASP A 200 11.51 9.18 -0.73
N ILE A 201 11.27 9.80 0.42
CA ILE A 201 10.36 10.93 0.54
C ILE A 201 11.13 12.08 1.19
N ASP A 202 11.21 13.18 0.46
CA ASP A 202 11.78 14.44 0.97
C ASP A 202 10.72 15.57 0.95
N ALA A 203 11.15 16.79 1.23
CA ALA A 203 10.26 17.94 1.26
C ALA A 203 9.57 18.17 -0.10
N ASP A 204 10.27 17.93 -1.19
CA ASP A 204 9.90 18.37 -2.53
C ASP A 204 9.61 17.22 -3.48
N SER A 205 9.86 15.98 -3.08
CA SER A 205 9.72 14.84 -3.98
C SER A 205 9.41 13.51 -3.28
N VAL A 206 8.78 12.62 -4.03
CA VAL A 206 8.66 11.18 -3.76
C VAL A 206 9.39 10.45 -4.87
N LYS A 207 10.42 9.66 -4.55
CA LYS A 207 11.25 8.93 -5.50
C LYS A 207 11.12 7.43 -5.29
N PHE A 208 11.10 6.69 -6.36
CA PHE A 208 11.01 5.23 -6.35
C PHE A 208 12.26 4.62 -6.97
N HIS A 209 12.84 3.65 -6.26
CA HIS A 209 14.00 2.91 -6.70
C HIS A 209 13.69 1.43 -6.77
N ASN A 210 14.15 0.78 -7.84
CA ASN A 210 14.16 -0.67 -7.94
C ASN A 210 15.36 -1.22 -7.19
N LYS A 211 15.11 -1.94 -6.11
CA LYS A 211 16.13 -2.69 -5.38
C LYS A 211 16.05 -4.16 -5.78
N GLN A 212 16.91 -4.56 -6.72
CA GLN A 212 17.11 -5.96 -7.06
C GLN A 212 17.97 -6.61 -5.97
N LEU A 213 17.62 -7.82 -5.52
CA LEU A 213 18.36 -8.52 -4.47
C LEU A 213 19.84 -8.68 -4.82
N GLY A 214 20.72 -8.27 -3.91
CA GLY A 214 22.17 -8.30 -4.07
C GLY A 214 22.75 -7.24 -4.99
N LYS A 215 21.97 -6.22 -5.39
CA LYS A 215 22.44 -5.11 -6.23
C LYS A 215 22.11 -3.76 -5.59
N GLU A 216 22.80 -2.71 -6.05
CA GLU A 216 22.48 -1.35 -5.64
C GLU A 216 21.11 -0.90 -6.15
N PRO A 217 20.41 -0.02 -5.41
CA PRO A 217 19.14 0.54 -5.86
C PRO A 217 19.33 1.37 -7.14
N VAL A 218 18.36 1.27 -8.05
CA VAL A 218 18.35 2.03 -9.30
C VAL A 218 17.10 2.88 -9.35
N TYR A 219 17.25 4.18 -9.55
CA TYR A 219 16.12 5.10 -9.71
C TYR A 219 15.21 4.66 -10.87
N VAL A 220 13.91 4.70 -10.63
CA VAL A 220 12.88 4.32 -11.61
C VAL A 220 12.10 5.54 -12.07
N ASP A 221 11.43 6.24 -11.14
CA ASP A 221 10.59 7.40 -11.38
C ASP A 221 10.27 8.11 -10.07
N GLY A 222 9.53 9.21 -10.12
CA GLY A 222 9.11 9.95 -8.94
C GLY A 222 8.10 11.05 -9.26
N PHE A 223 7.66 11.72 -8.20
CA PHE A 223 6.78 12.87 -8.27
C PHE A 223 7.46 14.07 -7.62
N ALA A 224 7.40 15.23 -8.27
CA ALA A 224 7.58 16.47 -7.55
C ALA A 224 6.37 16.66 -6.62
N VAL A 225 6.61 16.91 -5.36
CA VAL A 225 5.58 17.35 -4.43
C VAL A 225 5.37 18.84 -4.68
N SER A 226 4.58 19.17 -5.69
CA SER A 226 3.96 20.49 -5.70
C SER A 226 2.93 20.46 -4.58
N TYR A 227 3.09 21.34 -3.59
CA TYR A 227 1.97 21.61 -2.71
C TYR A 227 0.83 22.04 -3.64
N PRO A 228 -0.28 21.31 -3.74
CA PRO A 228 -1.47 21.97 -4.23
C PRO A 228 -1.62 23.16 -3.27
N SER A 229 -1.66 24.36 -3.80
CA SER A 229 -2.25 25.45 -3.06
C SER A 229 -3.64 24.93 -2.71
N ILE A 230 -3.79 24.46 -1.49
CA ILE A 230 -5.11 24.23 -0.95
C ILE A 230 -5.66 25.67 -0.89
N ASP A 231 -6.37 26.04 -1.95
CA ASP A 231 -7.20 27.25 -1.95
C ASP A 231 -8.35 27.00 -0.99
N GLY A 232 -8.02 27.02 0.28
CA GLY A 232 -8.90 26.77 1.38
C GLY A 232 -8.07 26.41 2.60
N ASP A 233 -8.22 27.17 3.63
CA ASP A 233 -7.60 26.97 4.92
C ASP A 233 -7.64 25.48 5.32
N VAL A 234 -6.50 24.93 5.77
CA VAL A 234 -6.44 23.55 6.31
C VAL A 234 -7.43 23.39 7.48
N GLU A 235 -7.74 24.49 8.19
CA GLU A 235 -8.85 24.54 9.15
C GLU A 235 -10.21 24.27 8.50
N SER A 236 -10.43 24.61 7.22
CA SER A 236 -11.67 24.32 6.52
C SER A 236 -11.83 22.84 6.18
N LEU A 237 -10.73 22.10 5.99
CA LEU A 237 -10.76 20.66 5.76
C LEU A 237 -11.08 19.89 7.05
N ALA A 238 -10.53 20.33 8.19
CA ALA A 238 -10.86 19.78 9.50
C ALA A 238 -12.33 19.99 9.88
N ASN A 239 -12.99 21.01 9.31
CA ASN A 239 -14.39 21.35 9.54
C ASN A 239 -15.35 20.78 8.50
N GLN A 240 -14.86 20.13 7.43
CA GLN A 240 -15.74 19.42 6.51
C GLN A 240 -16.29 18.17 7.19
N GLN A 241 -17.60 18.06 7.27
CA GLN A 241 -18.23 16.85 7.79
C GLN A 241 -17.78 15.65 6.94
N PRO A 242 -17.49 14.49 7.57
CA PRO A 242 -17.20 13.26 6.83
C PRO A 242 -18.29 13.02 5.79
N LEU A 243 -17.91 12.50 4.62
CA LEU A 243 -18.87 12.14 3.56
C LEU A 243 -19.90 11.10 4.05
N TYR A 244 -19.56 10.40 5.12
CA TYR A 244 -20.37 9.37 5.73
C TYR A 244 -20.69 9.77 7.16
N THR A 245 -21.97 9.94 7.46
CA THR A 245 -22.48 10.05 8.82
C THR A 245 -22.91 8.66 9.30
N ASP A 246 -22.73 8.39 10.60
CA ASP A 246 -23.17 7.11 11.23
C ASP A 246 -24.67 6.89 11.04
#